data_fdbc5f95394d62f5cc5e71c013704451
#
_entry.id   fdbc5f95394d62f5cc5e71c013704451
#
_cell.length_a   1.000
_cell.length_b   1.000
_cell.length_c   1.000
_cell.angle_alpha   90.00
_cell.angle_beta   90.00
_cell.angle_gamma   90.00
#
_symmetry.space_group_name_H-M   'P 1'
#
loop_
_entity.id
_entity.type
_entity.pdbx_description
1 polymer ?
#
loop_
_entity_poly.entity_id
_entity_poly.type
_entity_poly.pdbx_seq_one_letter_code
_entity_poly.pdbx_strand_id
1 'polypeptide(L)'
;MSSSVTSAKVAVNGVHLHYQQTGEGEHAVLLLPGMLGSGETDFGPQIKNLNKKLFTVVAWDPRGYGHSRPPDRDFPMDFLERDAKDAVDLMKTLNFKKVSLLGWSDGGITALIAAAKYPLYINKMVIWGANAYMTDEDEKIYQGIRDVSKWSEKTRKPLETLYGYDYFAKTCEKWVDGMQQFKHLPDGNICKHLLPLVQCPTLIVHGEKDPLVPRPHIDFIHKHVKGSRLHLMPEGKHNLHLRFADEFNKLVEDFLQ
;
A
#
# COMPACT_ATOMS: atom_id res chain seq x y z
N MET A 1 2.15 15.52 -24.38
CA MET A 1 1.40 14.27 -24.61
C MET A 1 1.35 13.46 -23.31
N SER A 2 0.17 13.03 -22.93
CA SER A 2 0.05 12.09 -21.82
C SER A 2 0.49 10.70 -22.26
N SER A 3 1.31 10.05 -21.45
CA SER A 3 1.65 8.65 -21.68
C SER A 3 0.41 7.77 -21.52
N SER A 4 0.25 6.80 -22.38
CA SER A 4 -0.84 5.84 -22.27
C SER A 4 -0.61 4.92 -21.08
N VAL A 5 -1.71 4.51 -20.47
CA VAL A 5 -1.70 3.50 -19.41
C VAL A 5 -1.99 2.14 -20.04
N THR A 6 -1.11 1.17 -19.80
CA THR A 6 -1.31 -0.21 -20.23
C THR A 6 -1.75 -1.06 -19.05
N SER A 7 -2.62 -2.03 -19.31
CA SER A 7 -3.06 -3.02 -18.33
C SER A 7 -2.71 -4.41 -18.83
N ALA A 8 -2.19 -5.24 -17.93
CA ALA A 8 -1.86 -6.62 -18.28
C ALA A 8 -1.89 -7.52 -17.04
N LYS A 9 -1.87 -8.82 -17.26
CA LYS A 9 -1.68 -9.81 -16.22
C LYS A 9 -0.44 -10.62 -16.53
N VAL A 10 0.28 -11.02 -15.50
CA VAL A 10 1.48 -11.84 -15.65
C VAL A 10 1.52 -12.90 -14.54
N ALA A 11 2.02 -14.08 -14.89
CA ALA A 11 2.16 -15.18 -13.94
C ALA A 11 3.30 -14.90 -12.96
N VAL A 12 2.97 -14.89 -11.66
CA VAL A 12 3.91 -14.67 -10.57
C VAL A 12 3.51 -15.56 -9.40
N ASN A 13 4.42 -16.40 -8.93
CA ASN A 13 4.21 -17.25 -7.75
C ASN A 13 2.89 -18.06 -7.79
N GLY A 14 2.58 -18.64 -8.95
CA GLY A 14 1.43 -19.52 -9.11
C GLY A 14 0.08 -18.82 -9.33
N VAL A 15 0.07 -17.51 -9.41
CA VAL A 15 -1.14 -16.72 -9.68
C VAL A 15 -0.91 -15.76 -10.83
N HIS A 16 -1.98 -15.19 -11.38
CA HIS A 16 -1.88 -14.16 -12.41
C HIS A 16 -2.18 -12.80 -11.78
N LEU A 17 -1.16 -11.96 -11.69
CA LEU A 17 -1.27 -10.63 -11.09
C LEU A 17 -1.54 -9.58 -12.17
N HIS A 18 -2.57 -8.79 -11.92
CA HIS A 18 -2.92 -7.64 -12.76
C HIS A 18 -2.12 -6.43 -12.34
N TYR A 19 -1.70 -5.63 -13.31
CA TYR A 19 -1.02 -4.36 -13.07
C TYR A 19 -1.34 -3.36 -14.19
N GLN A 20 -1.20 -2.09 -13.85
CA GLN A 20 -1.22 -0.99 -14.81
C GLN A 20 0.19 -0.39 -14.85
N GLN A 21 0.62 0.04 -16.03
CA GLN A 21 1.94 0.64 -16.22
C GLN A 21 1.83 1.87 -17.09
N THR A 22 2.55 2.94 -16.71
CA THR A 22 2.61 4.18 -17.46
C THR A 22 3.98 4.85 -17.24
N GLY A 23 4.32 5.78 -18.13
CA GLY A 23 5.59 6.48 -18.05
C GLY A 23 6.73 5.77 -18.78
N GLU A 24 7.81 6.50 -18.99
CA GLU A 24 8.98 6.03 -19.76
C GLU A 24 10.31 6.37 -19.06
N GLY A 25 10.26 6.86 -17.82
CA GLY A 25 11.45 7.22 -17.07
C GLY A 25 12.23 6.01 -16.58
N GLU A 26 13.50 6.23 -16.30
CA GLU A 26 14.39 5.15 -15.83
C GLU A 26 14.11 4.72 -14.39
N HIS A 27 13.55 5.61 -13.58
CA HIS A 27 13.26 5.33 -12.18
C HIS A 27 11.92 4.58 -12.07
N ALA A 28 11.98 3.30 -11.79
CA ALA A 28 10.79 2.48 -11.61
C ALA A 28 10.17 2.69 -10.23
N VAL A 29 8.86 2.90 -10.20
CA VAL A 29 8.08 3.15 -8.99
C VAL A 29 6.89 2.19 -8.95
N LEU A 30 6.75 1.46 -7.84
CA LEU A 30 5.59 0.59 -7.60
C LEU A 30 4.66 1.25 -6.60
N LEU A 31 3.36 1.31 -6.95
CA LEU A 31 2.29 1.79 -6.08
C LEU A 31 1.62 0.58 -5.44
N LEU A 32 1.60 0.55 -4.09
CA LEU A 32 1.05 -0.57 -3.32
C LEU A 32 -0.24 -0.14 -2.62
N PRO A 33 -1.40 -0.72 -3.03
CA PRO A 33 -2.71 -0.30 -2.52
C PRO A 33 -2.99 -0.81 -1.11
N GLY A 34 -4.02 -0.23 -0.48
CA GLY A 34 -4.52 -0.65 0.82
C GLY A 34 -5.44 -1.87 0.75
N MET A 35 -6.15 -2.10 1.85
CA MET A 35 -7.11 -3.21 1.92
C MET A 35 -8.15 -3.10 0.80
N LEU A 36 -8.50 -4.22 0.18
CA LEU A 36 -9.46 -4.28 -0.92
C LEU A 36 -9.06 -3.43 -2.14
N GLY A 37 -7.89 -2.82 -2.11
CA GLY A 37 -7.47 -1.85 -3.08
C GLY A 37 -6.86 -2.43 -4.34
N SER A 38 -6.78 -1.57 -5.34
CA SER A 38 -6.15 -1.83 -6.63
C SER A 38 -5.53 -0.54 -7.11
N GLY A 39 -4.73 -0.59 -8.17
CA GLY A 39 -4.24 0.62 -8.81
C GLY A 39 -5.39 1.55 -9.20
N GLU A 40 -6.43 0.96 -9.78
CA GLU A 40 -7.61 1.69 -10.27
C GLU A 40 -8.36 2.43 -9.15
N THR A 41 -8.58 1.77 -8.01
CA THR A 41 -9.36 2.37 -6.91
C THR A 41 -8.56 3.31 -6.04
N ASP A 42 -7.24 3.09 -5.90
CA ASP A 42 -6.45 3.77 -4.88
C ASP A 42 -5.54 4.88 -5.40
N PHE A 43 -5.10 4.82 -6.66
CA PHE A 43 -4.01 5.66 -7.14
C PHE A 43 -4.29 6.44 -8.43
N GLY A 44 -5.56 6.74 -8.72
CA GLY A 44 -5.91 7.49 -9.91
C GLY A 44 -5.05 8.74 -10.16
N PRO A 45 -4.96 9.68 -9.20
CA PRO A 45 -4.16 10.90 -9.39
C PRO A 45 -2.66 10.66 -9.53
N GLN A 46 -2.12 9.57 -8.95
CA GLN A 46 -0.72 9.23 -9.06
C GLN A 46 -0.41 8.62 -10.43
N ILE A 47 -1.24 7.72 -10.91
CA ILE A 47 -1.11 7.13 -12.25
C ILE A 47 -1.21 8.21 -13.31
N LYS A 48 -2.13 9.15 -13.13
CA LYS A 48 -2.38 10.23 -14.09
C LYS A 48 -1.27 11.30 -14.07
N ASN A 49 -0.80 11.71 -12.90
CA ASN A 49 -0.06 12.96 -12.74
C ASN A 49 1.39 12.85 -12.27
N LEU A 50 1.88 11.68 -11.83
CA LEU A 50 3.31 11.54 -11.57
C LEU A 50 4.10 11.73 -12.87
N ASN A 51 5.28 12.32 -12.77
CA ASN A 51 6.09 12.70 -13.94
C ASN A 51 6.48 11.48 -14.78
N LYS A 52 5.96 11.41 -15.99
CA LYS A 52 6.14 10.26 -16.90
C LYS A 52 7.50 10.23 -17.60
N LYS A 53 8.24 11.34 -17.56
CA LYS A 53 9.60 11.39 -18.12
C LYS A 53 10.65 10.92 -17.11
N LEU A 54 10.38 11.14 -15.82
CA LEU A 54 11.29 10.74 -14.74
C LEU A 54 11.04 9.30 -14.29
N PHE A 55 9.80 8.87 -14.32
CA PHE A 55 9.38 7.61 -13.72
C PHE A 55 8.68 6.69 -14.70
N THR A 56 8.89 5.39 -14.51
CA THR A 56 7.98 4.36 -14.98
C THR A 56 7.18 3.90 -13.78
N VAL A 57 5.85 4.09 -13.82
CA VAL A 57 4.96 3.85 -12.70
C VAL A 57 4.18 2.57 -12.94
N VAL A 58 4.26 1.65 -11.97
CA VAL A 58 3.48 0.41 -11.98
C VAL A 58 2.56 0.43 -10.77
N ALA A 59 1.26 0.21 -11.00
CA ALA A 59 0.27 0.05 -9.95
C ALA A 59 -0.26 -1.38 -10.03
N TRP A 60 -0.11 -2.16 -8.98
CA TRP A 60 -0.47 -3.57 -9.01
C TRP A 60 -1.69 -3.87 -8.16
N ASP A 61 -2.35 -4.98 -8.49
CA ASP A 61 -3.43 -5.53 -7.68
C ASP A 61 -2.89 -6.77 -6.96
N PRO A 62 -2.82 -6.77 -5.62
CA PRO A 62 -2.43 -7.97 -4.87
C PRO A 62 -3.35 -9.15 -5.17
N ARG A 63 -2.84 -10.38 -5.00
CA ARG A 63 -3.65 -11.59 -5.27
C ARG A 63 -4.98 -11.53 -4.51
N GLY A 64 -6.05 -11.78 -5.23
CA GLY A 64 -7.41 -11.77 -4.68
C GLY A 64 -8.05 -10.39 -4.64
N TYR A 65 -7.31 -9.34 -4.95
CA TYR A 65 -7.80 -7.96 -5.06
C TYR A 65 -7.85 -7.50 -6.51
N GLY A 66 -8.66 -6.48 -6.75
CA GLY A 66 -8.79 -5.86 -8.06
C GLY A 66 -9.10 -6.87 -9.15
N HIS A 67 -8.29 -6.88 -10.18
CA HIS A 67 -8.38 -7.83 -11.28
C HIS A 67 -7.43 -9.02 -11.14
N SER A 68 -6.74 -9.16 -10.00
CA SER A 68 -5.89 -10.33 -9.68
C SER A 68 -6.73 -11.47 -9.08
N ARG A 69 -7.85 -11.74 -9.69
CA ARG A 69 -8.79 -12.80 -9.34
C ARG A 69 -9.08 -13.65 -10.58
N PRO A 70 -9.19 -14.99 -10.49
CA PRO A 70 -8.91 -15.79 -9.31
C PRO A 70 -7.44 -15.74 -8.88
N PRO A 71 -7.09 -16.11 -7.64
CA PRO A 71 -7.94 -16.68 -6.58
C PRO A 71 -8.72 -15.60 -5.82
N ASP A 72 -9.64 -16.02 -4.96
CA ASP A 72 -10.23 -15.12 -3.98
C ASP A 72 -9.17 -14.76 -2.93
N ARG A 73 -9.31 -13.57 -2.34
CA ARG A 73 -8.40 -13.09 -1.31
C ARG A 73 -8.54 -13.94 -0.04
N ASP A 74 -7.42 -14.41 0.48
CA ASP A 74 -7.34 -15.06 1.79
C ASP A 74 -6.33 -14.34 2.67
N PHE A 75 -6.37 -14.63 3.98
CA PHE A 75 -5.56 -13.92 4.97
C PHE A 75 -4.86 -14.92 5.91
N PRO A 76 -3.93 -15.74 5.41
CA PRO A 76 -3.07 -16.52 6.31
C PRO A 76 -2.22 -15.56 7.16
N MET A 77 -1.62 -16.04 8.23
CA MET A 77 -0.83 -15.20 9.14
C MET A 77 0.27 -14.43 8.40
N ASP A 78 0.80 -14.97 7.33
CA ASP A 78 1.87 -14.37 6.53
C ASP A 78 1.39 -13.63 5.28
N PHE A 79 0.12 -13.22 5.24
CA PHE A 79 -0.44 -12.63 4.00
C PHE A 79 0.29 -11.35 3.56
N LEU A 80 0.78 -10.55 4.50
CA LEU A 80 1.53 -9.34 4.19
C LEU A 80 2.94 -9.64 3.66
N GLU A 81 3.59 -10.67 4.20
CA GLU A 81 4.88 -11.15 3.68
C GLU A 81 4.71 -11.75 2.28
N ARG A 82 3.61 -12.48 2.07
CA ARG A 82 3.27 -13.04 0.75
C ARG A 82 3.04 -11.91 -0.27
N ASP A 83 2.32 -10.86 0.12
CA ASP A 83 2.14 -9.69 -0.74
C ASP A 83 3.48 -9.02 -1.08
N ALA A 84 4.36 -8.88 -0.09
CA ALA A 84 5.69 -8.30 -0.32
C ALA A 84 6.51 -9.12 -1.32
N LYS A 85 6.50 -10.44 -1.18
CA LYS A 85 7.17 -11.33 -2.13
C LYS A 85 6.57 -11.25 -3.52
N ASP A 86 5.24 -11.28 -3.61
CA ASP A 86 4.53 -11.15 -4.89
C ASP A 86 4.87 -9.82 -5.58
N ALA A 87 4.88 -8.72 -4.83
CA ALA A 87 5.18 -7.39 -5.36
C ALA A 87 6.61 -7.31 -5.92
N VAL A 88 7.58 -7.78 -5.17
CA VAL A 88 8.98 -7.80 -5.62
C VAL A 88 9.15 -8.71 -6.82
N ASP A 89 8.57 -9.91 -6.78
CA ASP A 89 8.69 -10.88 -7.88
C ASP A 89 7.96 -10.39 -9.14
N LEU A 90 6.86 -9.66 -8.99
CA LEU A 90 6.19 -9.00 -10.11
C LEU A 90 7.15 -8.01 -10.80
N MET A 91 7.78 -7.13 -10.05
CA MET A 91 8.67 -6.11 -10.62
C MET A 91 9.89 -6.75 -11.27
N LYS A 92 10.42 -7.82 -10.70
CA LYS A 92 11.51 -8.60 -11.30
C LYS A 92 11.06 -9.26 -12.61
N THR A 93 9.85 -9.82 -12.64
CA THR A 93 9.28 -10.44 -13.84
C THR A 93 9.08 -9.42 -14.95
N LEU A 94 8.78 -8.16 -14.60
CA LEU A 94 8.68 -7.05 -15.54
C LEU A 94 10.04 -6.47 -15.92
N ASN A 95 11.13 -7.09 -15.48
CA ASN A 95 12.53 -6.73 -15.81
C ASN A 95 13.03 -5.40 -15.19
N PHE A 96 12.44 -4.97 -14.10
CA PHE A 96 12.99 -3.84 -13.35
C PHE A 96 14.09 -4.33 -12.41
N LYS A 97 15.27 -3.69 -12.48
CA LYS A 97 16.45 -4.10 -11.68
C LYS A 97 16.43 -3.54 -10.27
N LYS A 98 15.79 -2.41 -10.07
CA LYS A 98 15.69 -1.73 -8.78
C LYS A 98 14.45 -0.84 -8.82
N VAL A 99 13.70 -0.76 -7.71
CA VAL A 99 12.43 -0.03 -7.67
C VAL A 99 12.30 0.79 -6.41
N SER A 100 11.56 1.90 -6.51
CA SER A 100 11.06 2.63 -5.35
C SER A 100 9.62 2.22 -5.06
N LEU A 101 9.23 2.29 -3.79
CA LEU A 101 7.92 1.86 -3.32
C LEU A 101 7.13 3.06 -2.80
N LEU A 102 5.86 3.15 -3.19
CA LEU A 102 4.88 4.06 -2.61
C LEU A 102 3.76 3.19 -2.04
N GLY A 103 3.71 3.08 -0.72
CA GLY A 103 2.77 2.18 -0.05
C GLY A 103 1.76 2.91 0.84
N TRP A 104 0.48 2.63 0.64
CA TRP A 104 -0.62 3.20 1.39
C TRP A 104 -1.31 2.15 2.25
N SER A 105 -1.48 2.42 3.55
CA SER A 105 -2.21 1.55 4.47
C SER A 105 -1.56 0.15 4.51
N ASP A 106 -2.30 -0.93 4.20
CA ASP A 106 -1.71 -2.27 4.07
C ASP A 106 -0.54 -2.30 3.08
N GLY A 107 -0.65 -1.53 2.00
CA GLY A 107 0.44 -1.39 1.04
C GLY A 107 1.69 -0.75 1.64
N GLY A 108 1.52 0.12 2.64
CA GLY A 108 2.63 0.67 3.41
C GLY A 108 3.30 -0.38 4.28
N ILE A 109 2.52 -1.26 4.89
CA ILE A 109 3.06 -2.39 5.67
C ILE A 109 3.82 -3.34 4.74
N THR A 110 3.22 -3.67 3.60
CA THR A 110 3.84 -4.50 2.58
C THR A 110 5.16 -3.90 2.09
N ALA A 111 5.18 -2.57 1.88
CA ALA A 111 6.40 -1.85 1.47
C ALA A 111 7.51 -1.95 2.53
N LEU A 112 7.18 -1.78 3.80
CA LEU A 112 8.13 -1.93 4.90
C LEU A 112 8.74 -3.33 4.91
N ILE A 113 7.91 -4.36 4.77
CA ILE A 113 8.36 -5.75 4.73
C ILE A 113 9.26 -6.00 3.51
N ALA A 114 8.87 -5.50 2.35
CA ALA A 114 9.65 -5.66 1.12
C ALA A 114 11.01 -4.96 1.24
N ALA A 115 11.04 -3.74 1.76
CA ALA A 115 12.29 -3.00 1.95
C ALA A 115 13.23 -3.69 2.95
N ALA A 116 12.67 -4.29 4.01
CA ALA A 116 13.44 -5.01 5.01
C ALA A 116 14.00 -6.33 4.49
N LYS A 117 13.21 -7.09 3.74
CA LYS A 117 13.60 -8.43 3.25
C LYS A 117 14.38 -8.41 1.94
N TYR A 118 14.21 -7.36 1.13
CA TYR A 118 14.86 -7.23 -0.18
C TYR A 118 15.61 -5.90 -0.28
N PRO A 119 16.50 -5.58 0.69
CA PRO A 119 17.07 -4.22 0.81
C PRO A 119 17.86 -3.77 -0.40
N LEU A 120 18.51 -4.69 -1.12
CA LEU A 120 19.31 -4.34 -2.31
C LEU A 120 18.44 -4.05 -3.54
N TYR A 121 17.19 -4.50 -3.53
CA TYR A 121 16.26 -4.29 -4.64
C TYR A 121 15.48 -2.98 -4.53
N ILE A 122 15.33 -2.44 -3.31
CA ILE A 122 14.51 -1.26 -3.07
C ILE A 122 15.38 0.00 -3.03
N ASN A 123 15.08 0.94 -3.92
CA ASN A 123 15.81 2.19 -4.07
C ASN A 123 15.44 3.22 -2.98
N LYS A 124 14.16 3.61 -2.95
CA LYS A 124 13.59 4.54 -1.97
C LYS A 124 12.18 4.09 -1.63
N MET A 125 11.65 4.58 -0.52
CA MET A 125 10.30 4.21 -0.07
C MET A 125 9.57 5.40 0.50
N VAL A 126 8.30 5.55 0.11
CA VAL A 126 7.35 6.49 0.72
C VAL A 126 6.19 5.66 1.26
N ILE A 127 5.83 5.86 2.53
CA ILE A 127 4.69 5.19 3.15
C ILE A 127 3.79 6.19 3.86
N TRP A 128 2.50 5.89 3.89
CA TRP A 128 1.52 6.66 4.65
C TRP A 128 0.36 5.75 5.05
N GLY A 129 -0.20 6.03 6.22
CA GLY A 129 -1.32 5.26 6.75
C GLY A 129 -0.98 3.84 7.19
N ALA A 130 0.28 3.56 7.54
CA ALA A 130 0.75 2.22 7.92
C ALA A 130 0.99 2.09 9.42
N ASN A 131 0.99 0.87 9.91
CA ASN A 131 1.32 0.52 11.28
C ASN A 131 2.14 -0.78 11.30
N ALA A 132 3.01 -0.92 12.30
CA ALA A 132 3.89 -2.08 12.44
C ALA A 132 3.44 -3.07 13.50
N TYR A 133 2.38 -2.74 14.25
CA TYR A 133 1.81 -3.56 15.31
C TYR A 133 0.35 -3.21 15.55
N MET A 134 -0.37 -4.08 16.25
CA MET A 134 -1.79 -3.91 16.57
C MET A 134 -1.98 -3.61 18.05
N THR A 135 -2.76 -2.60 18.36
CA THR A 135 -3.19 -2.25 19.73
C THR A 135 -4.68 -2.56 19.92
N ASP A 136 -5.16 -2.45 21.15
CA ASP A 136 -6.60 -2.55 21.45
C ASP A 136 -7.39 -1.45 20.73
N GLU A 137 -6.81 -0.25 20.64
CA GLU A 137 -7.43 0.86 19.90
C GLU A 137 -7.58 0.53 18.41
N ASP A 138 -6.54 -0.04 17.79
CA ASP A 138 -6.59 -0.46 16.39
C ASP A 138 -7.66 -1.50 16.17
N GLU A 139 -7.80 -2.48 17.06
CA GLU A 139 -8.85 -3.49 16.98
C GLU A 139 -10.23 -2.85 16.96
N LYS A 140 -10.48 -1.87 17.84
CA LYS A 140 -11.75 -1.15 17.87
C LYS A 140 -12.01 -0.39 16.58
N ILE A 141 -10.97 0.28 16.04
CA ILE A 141 -11.07 1.01 14.79
C ILE A 141 -11.46 0.04 13.65
N TYR A 142 -10.79 -1.10 13.56
CA TYR A 142 -11.06 -2.08 12.49
C TYR A 142 -12.42 -2.75 12.63
N GLN A 143 -12.86 -3.06 13.85
CA GLN A 143 -14.23 -3.53 14.08
C GLN A 143 -15.26 -2.49 13.63
N GLY A 144 -14.94 -1.21 13.77
CA GLY A 144 -15.80 -0.12 13.34
C GLY A 144 -16.01 -0.02 11.82
N ILE A 145 -15.12 -0.60 11.02
CA ILE A 145 -15.25 -0.61 9.55
C ILE A 145 -15.66 -1.97 8.99
N ARG A 146 -15.90 -2.96 9.83
CA ARG A 146 -16.25 -4.33 9.42
C ARG A 146 -17.52 -4.39 8.57
N ASP A 147 -18.55 -3.63 8.93
CA ASP A 147 -19.82 -3.60 8.22
C ASP A 147 -19.78 -2.53 7.11
N VAL A 148 -19.54 -2.97 5.88
CA VAL A 148 -19.40 -2.06 4.74
C VAL A 148 -20.70 -1.33 4.39
N SER A 149 -21.86 -1.84 4.84
CA SER A 149 -23.14 -1.15 4.63
C SER A 149 -23.19 0.20 5.34
N LYS A 150 -22.34 0.39 6.35
CA LYS A 150 -22.22 1.65 7.12
C LYS A 150 -21.19 2.62 6.54
N TRP A 151 -20.43 2.20 5.52
CA TRP A 151 -19.49 3.09 4.86
C TRP A 151 -20.25 4.16 4.08
N SER A 152 -19.62 5.33 3.87
CA SER A 152 -20.19 6.35 3.01
C SER A 152 -20.35 5.82 1.59
N GLU A 153 -21.36 6.31 0.88
CA GLU A 153 -21.59 5.93 -0.52
C GLU A 153 -20.36 6.21 -1.38
N LYS A 154 -19.74 7.36 -1.17
CA LYS A 154 -18.54 7.79 -1.91
C LYS A 154 -17.39 6.80 -1.80
N THR A 155 -17.17 6.23 -0.61
CA THR A 155 -16.10 5.26 -0.36
C THR A 155 -16.48 3.86 -0.83
N ARG A 156 -17.75 3.49 -0.67
CA ARG A 156 -18.26 2.15 -0.95
C ARG A 156 -18.45 1.89 -2.43
N LYS A 157 -18.97 2.87 -3.18
CA LYS A 157 -19.41 2.68 -4.56
C LYS A 157 -18.32 2.17 -5.52
N PRO A 158 -17.09 2.68 -5.51
CA PRO A 158 -16.06 2.15 -6.39
C PRO A 158 -15.75 0.67 -6.13
N LEU A 159 -15.79 0.25 -4.87
CA LEU A 159 -15.53 -1.13 -4.49
C LEU A 159 -16.70 -2.05 -4.82
N GLU A 160 -17.94 -1.58 -4.63
CA GLU A 160 -19.12 -2.33 -5.07
C GLU A 160 -19.12 -2.53 -6.60
N THR A 161 -18.74 -1.51 -7.35
CA THR A 161 -18.65 -1.59 -8.79
C THR A 161 -17.61 -2.60 -9.24
N LEU A 162 -16.44 -2.62 -8.57
CA LEU A 162 -15.35 -3.51 -8.93
C LEU A 162 -15.63 -4.97 -8.53
N TYR A 163 -16.15 -5.20 -7.33
CA TYR A 163 -16.24 -6.53 -6.71
C TYR A 163 -17.64 -7.14 -6.69
N GLY A 164 -18.69 -6.32 -6.80
CA GLY A 164 -20.01 -6.69 -6.35
C GLY A 164 -20.11 -6.63 -4.83
N TYR A 165 -21.31 -6.39 -4.32
CA TYR A 165 -21.50 -6.17 -2.88
C TYR A 165 -21.06 -7.37 -2.04
N ASP A 166 -21.41 -8.58 -2.45
CA ASP A 166 -21.15 -9.78 -1.61
C ASP A 166 -19.66 -10.05 -1.42
N TYR A 167 -18.88 -10.00 -2.49
CA TYR A 167 -17.44 -10.20 -2.39
C TYR A 167 -16.78 -9.09 -1.59
N PHE A 168 -17.18 -7.85 -1.84
CA PHE A 168 -16.69 -6.68 -1.11
C PHE A 168 -16.95 -6.81 0.39
N ALA A 169 -18.20 -7.07 0.77
CA ALA A 169 -18.61 -7.19 2.17
C ALA A 169 -17.87 -8.34 2.88
N LYS A 170 -17.86 -9.51 2.24
CA LYS A 170 -17.24 -10.71 2.81
C LYS A 170 -15.72 -10.55 2.94
N THR A 171 -15.08 -9.95 1.95
CA THR A 171 -13.64 -9.77 1.96
C THR A 171 -13.22 -8.73 3.01
N CYS A 172 -14.00 -7.68 3.21
CA CYS A 172 -13.77 -6.73 4.29
C CYS A 172 -13.82 -7.41 5.67
N GLU A 173 -14.82 -8.25 5.91
CA GLU A 173 -14.90 -9.00 7.16
C GLU A 173 -13.70 -9.92 7.36
N LYS A 174 -13.28 -10.61 6.30
CA LYS A 174 -12.10 -11.48 6.34
C LYS A 174 -10.82 -10.69 6.63
N TRP A 175 -10.72 -9.46 6.08
CA TRP A 175 -9.58 -8.60 6.35
C TRP A 175 -9.52 -8.21 7.83
N VAL A 176 -10.65 -7.82 8.42
CA VAL A 176 -10.71 -7.49 9.85
C VAL A 176 -10.25 -8.68 10.69
N ASP A 177 -10.74 -9.89 10.38
CA ASP A 177 -10.31 -11.12 11.06
C ASP A 177 -8.83 -11.40 10.83
N GLY A 178 -8.34 -11.18 9.62
CA GLY A 178 -6.93 -11.37 9.27
C GLY A 178 -6.01 -10.44 10.04
N MET A 179 -6.36 -9.18 10.17
CA MET A 179 -5.58 -8.23 10.97
C MET A 179 -5.65 -8.54 12.46
N GLN A 180 -6.78 -9.04 12.94
CA GLN A 180 -6.95 -9.41 14.34
C GLN A 180 -6.02 -10.57 14.77
N GLN A 181 -5.59 -11.41 13.83
CA GLN A 181 -4.61 -12.46 14.12
C GLN A 181 -3.33 -11.91 14.77
N PHE A 182 -2.89 -10.72 14.37
CA PHE A 182 -1.67 -10.11 14.92
C PHE A 182 -1.83 -9.69 16.38
N LYS A 183 -3.05 -9.44 16.84
CA LYS A 183 -3.32 -9.10 18.24
C LYS A 183 -2.88 -10.20 19.22
N HIS A 184 -2.92 -11.46 18.76
CA HIS A 184 -2.56 -12.61 19.58
C HIS A 184 -1.04 -12.89 19.59
N LEU A 185 -0.28 -12.19 18.78
CA LEU A 185 1.19 -12.28 18.79
C LEU A 185 1.76 -11.36 19.88
N PRO A 186 2.98 -11.63 20.38
CA PRO A 186 3.61 -10.75 21.38
C PRO A 186 3.64 -9.31 20.88
N ASP A 187 3.17 -8.38 21.73
CA ASP A 187 3.09 -6.94 21.45
C ASP A 187 2.27 -6.59 20.19
N GLY A 188 1.39 -7.46 19.77
CA GLY A 188 0.61 -7.27 18.54
C GLY A 188 1.47 -7.17 17.28
N ASN A 189 2.62 -7.81 17.27
CA ASN A 189 3.65 -7.61 16.25
C ASN A 189 3.18 -7.98 14.85
N ILE A 190 3.22 -7.01 13.93
CA ILE A 190 3.04 -7.25 12.49
C ILE A 190 4.42 -7.34 11.83
N CYS A 191 5.19 -6.26 11.90
CA CYS A 191 6.52 -6.20 11.27
C CYS A 191 7.52 -5.34 12.08
N LYS A 192 7.30 -5.16 13.37
CA LYS A 192 8.21 -4.37 14.24
C LYS A 192 9.66 -4.82 14.11
N HIS A 193 9.85 -6.14 14.15
CA HIS A 193 11.18 -6.75 14.12
C HIS A 193 11.92 -6.53 12.81
N LEU A 194 11.22 -6.17 11.74
CA LEU A 194 11.79 -5.93 10.43
C LEU A 194 12.24 -4.48 10.22
N LEU A 195 11.69 -3.53 10.97
CA LEU A 195 11.97 -2.10 10.76
C LEU A 195 13.47 -1.77 10.78
N PRO A 196 14.28 -2.31 11.71
CA PRO A 196 15.72 -2.04 11.72
C PRO A 196 16.48 -2.55 10.49
N LEU A 197 15.87 -3.44 9.70
CA LEU A 197 16.48 -4.01 8.50
C LEU A 197 16.27 -3.15 7.26
N VAL A 198 15.39 -2.14 7.32
CA VAL A 198 15.16 -1.21 6.21
C VAL A 198 16.41 -0.35 6.01
N GLN A 199 16.98 -0.39 4.82
CA GLN A 199 18.22 0.33 4.48
C GLN A 199 17.99 1.52 3.55
N CYS A 200 16.92 1.51 2.78
CA CYS A 200 16.67 2.56 1.79
C CYS A 200 16.21 3.88 2.46
N PRO A 201 16.49 5.03 1.81
CA PRO A 201 15.90 6.29 2.25
C PRO A 201 14.37 6.17 2.28
N THR A 202 13.76 6.61 3.37
CA THR A 202 12.32 6.46 3.61
C THR A 202 11.70 7.80 3.99
N LEU A 203 10.59 8.13 3.33
CA LEU A 203 9.72 9.24 3.68
C LEU A 203 8.42 8.70 4.24
N ILE A 204 8.05 9.15 5.43
CA ILE A 204 6.79 8.82 6.09
C ILE A 204 5.91 10.06 5.99
N VAL A 205 4.77 9.95 5.31
CA VAL A 205 3.79 11.04 5.22
C VAL A 205 2.62 10.70 6.12
N HIS A 206 2.21 11.63 6.97
CA HIS A 206 1.10 11.39 7.90
C HIS A 206 0.12 12.53 7.91
N GLY A 207 -1.16 12.20 7.76
CA GLY A 207 -2.26 13.12 7.95
C GLY A 207 -2.59 13.23 9.43
N GLU A 208 -2.49 14.44 10.00
CA GLU A 208 -2.73 14.62 11.44
C GLU A 208 -4.17 14.36 11.84
N LYS A 209 -5.10 14.34 10.86
CA LYS A 209 -6.52 14.02 11.06
C LYS A 209 -6.89 12.59 10.63
N ASP A 210 -5.91 11.72 10.44
CA ASP A 210 -6.16 10.32 10.07
C ASP A 210 -6.92 9.60 11.19
N PRO A 211 -8.18 9.16 10.94
CA PRO A 211 -8.97 8.51 11.97
C PRO A 211 -8.66 7.01 12.13
N LEU A 212 -7.90 6.45 11.20
CA LEU A 212 -7.63 5.00 11.16
C LEU A 212 -6.26 4.64 11.72
N VAL A 213 -5.33 5.59 11.76
CA VAL A 213 -3.96 5.34 12.22
C VAL A 213 -3.58 6.36 13.27
N PRO A 214 -3.63 5.96 14.56
CA PRO A 214 -3.16 6.82 15.66
C PRO A 214 -1.69 7.22 15.50
N ARG A 215 -1.37 8.43 15.92
CA ARG A 215 -0.04 9.03 15.77
C ARG A 215 1.12 8.15 16.32
N PRO A 216 0.96 7.41 17.45
CA PRO A 216 2.04 6.56 17.94
C PRO A 216 2.60 5.57 16.96
N HIS A 217 1.78 5.08 16.00
CA HIS A 217 2.25 4.16 14.96
C HIS A 217 3.30 4.82 14.06
N ILE A 218 3.04 6.04 13.66
CA ILE A 218 3.95 6.79 12.79
C ILE A 218 5.25 7.13 13.52
N ASP A 219 5.13 7.57 14.76
CA ASP A 219 6.30 7.87 15.60
C ASP A 219 7.17 6.62 15.80
N PHE A 220 6.54 5.46 16.00
CA PHE A 220 7.24 4.19 16.15
C PHE A 220 8.03 3.82 14.90
N ILE A 221 7.40 3.89 13.72
CA ILE A 221 8.08 3.60 12.46
C ILE A 221 9.22 4.57 12.23
N HIS A 222 8.98 5.86 12.44
CA HIS A 222 10.00 6.91 12.29
C HIS A 222 11.22 6.67 13.19
N LYS A 223 10.98 6.25 14.43
CA LYS A 223 12.04 5.96 15.38
C LYS A 223 12.88 4.74 14.97
N HIS A 224 12.25 3.71 14.39
CA HIS A 224 12.90 2.42 14.15
C HIS A 224 13.41 2.22 12.72
N VAL A 225 13.01 3.07 11.79
CA VAL A 225 13.58 3.09 10.44
C VAL A 225 14.62 4.21 10.40
N LYS A 226 15.90 3.84 10.46
CA LYS A 226 17.00 4.80 10.54
C LYS A 226 17.03 5.73 9.33
N GLY A 227 17.21 7.02 9.60
CA GLY A 227 17.32 8.04 8.57
C GLY A 227 15.99 8.37 7.90
N SER A 228 14.88 7.81 8.37
CA SER A 228 13.58 8.16 7.81
C SER A 228 13.22 9.61 8.12
N ARG A 229 12.50 10.23 7.18
CA ARG A 229 11.97 11.58 7.33
C ARG A 229 10.47 11.51 7.56
N LEU A 230 9.97 12.39 8.42
CA LEU A 230 8.54 12.50 8.69
C LEU A 230 8.01 13.82 8.13
N HIS A 231 6.96 13.73 7.32
CA HIS A 231 6.25 14.89 6.81
C HIS A 231 4.79 14.84 7.27
N LEU A 232 4.38 15.85 8.03
CA LEU A 232 3.03 15.94 8.53
C LEU A 232 2.17 16.83 7.63
N MET A 233 0.96 16.37 7.33
CA MET A 233 -0.06 17.14 6.63
C MET A 233 -1.17 17.46 7.61
N PRO A 234 -1.26 18.70 8.14
CA PRO A 234 -2.18 19.02 9.25
C PRO A 234 -3.65 18.75 8.93
N GLU A 235 -4.06 18.97 7.70
CA GLU A 235 -5.44 18.75 7.26
C GLU A 235 -5.66 17.38 6.63
N GLY A 236 -4.59 16.58 6.50
CA GLY A 236 -4.65 15.27 5.87
C GLY A 236 -5.36 14.24 6.73
N LYS A 237 -6.17 13.41 6.08
CA LYS A 237 -6.78 12.22 6.66
C LYS A 237 -6.06 10.99 6.11
N HIS A 238 -6.71 9.83 6.18
CA HIS A 238 -6.11 8.58 5.71
C HIS A 238 -5.81 8.61 4.20
N ASN A 239 -6.69 9.19 3.41
CA ASN A 239 -6.61 9.27 1.95
C ASN A 239 -5.96 10.57 1.44
N LEU A 240 -4.92 11.05 2.11
CA LEU A 240 -4.29 12.34 1.80
C LEU A 240 -3.74 12.42 0.36
N HIS A 241 -3.35 11.31 -0.22
CA HIS A 241 -2.85 11.25 -1.61
C HIS A 241 -3.94 11.45 -2.67
N LEU A 242 -5.20 11.28 -2.28
CA LEU A 242 -6.35 11.53 -3.14
C LEU A 242 -6.90 12.95 -2.95
N ARG A 243 -7.05 13.34 -1.68
CA ARG A 243 -7.62 14.64 -1.34
C ARG A 243 -6.65 15.80 -1.59
N PHE A 244 -5.36 15.59 -1.33
CA PHE A 244 -4.30 16.58 -1.53
C PHE A 244 -3.28 16.05 -2.54
N ALA A 245 -3.78 15.58 -3.68
CA ALA A 245 -3.00 14.86 -4.67
C ALA A 245 -1.82 15.68 -5.22
N ASP A 246 -2.03 16.96 -5.52
CA ASP A 246 -0.97 17.80 -6.10
C ASP A 246 0.19 18.00 -5.11
N GLU A 247 -0.14 18.32 -3.86
CA GLU A 247 0.86 18.47 -2.80
C GLU A 247 1.60 17.16 -2.56
N PHE A 248 0.85 16.05 -2.47
CA PHE A 248 1.41 14.73 -2.27
C PHE A 248 2.34 14.32 -3.40
N ASN A 249 1.89 14.48 -4.65
CA ASN A 249 2.69 14.09 -5.81
C ASN A 249 3.99 14.89 -5.90
N LYS A 250 3.93 16.19 -5.62
CA LYS A 250 5.13 17.04 -5.60
C LYS A 250 6.11 16.60 -4.52
N LEU A 251 5.60 16.34 -3.33
CA LEU A 251 6.42 15.88 -2.20
C LEU A 251 7.13 14.56 -2.55
N VAL A 252 6.41 13.63 -3.15
CA VAL A 252 6.95 12.33 -3.56
C VAL A 252 7.98 12.49 -4.68
N GLU A 253 7.69 13.27 -5.70
CA GLU A 253 8.64 13.52 -6.80
C GLU A 253 9.94 14.13 -6.31
N ASP A 254 9.85 15.11 -5.42
CA ASP A 254 11.05 15.75 -4.85
C ASP A 254 11.89 14.75 -4.04
N PHE A 255 11.22 13.86 -3.29
CA PHE A 255 11.92 12.85 -2.50
C PHE A 255 12.59 11.78 -3.37
N LEU A 256 11.94 11.35 -4.45
CA LEU A 256 12.41 10.26 -5.30
C LEU A 256 13.57 10.69 -6.22
N GLN A 257 13.76 11.95 -6.42
CA GLN A 257 14.84 12.47 -7.28
C GLN A 257 16.21 12.48 -6.63
#